data_93cb79af63350da3103e13543a4b231d
#
_entry.id   93cb79af63350da3103e13543a4b231d
#
_cell.length_a   1.000
_cell.length_b   1.000
_cell.length_c   1.000
_cell.angle_alpha   90.00
_cell.angle_beta   90.00
_cell.angle_gamma   90.00
#
_symmetry.space_group_name_H-M   'P 1'
#
loop_
_entity.id
_entity.type
_entity.pdbx_description
1 polymer ?
#
loop_
_entity_poly.entity_id
_entity_poly.type
_entity_poly.pdbx_seq_one_letter_code
_entity_poly.pdbx_strand_id
1 'polypeptide(L)'
;MIFSSIKNGDSFEKYPAAIQTALEYLKSHDFASMEPGVYEIQGKDIYAQVFDAMTEDVADRRPESHEKYLDVQFLVSGRERLGFTKNTGNYKVAEYIKERDLIFYESVEDEGYIESRPGCFCVFFPSDIHRPQVISGEA
;
A
#
# COMPACT_ATOMS: atom_id res chain seq x y z
N MET A 1 -9.18 4.33 4.04
CA MET A 1 -7.73 4.57 3.96
C MET A 1 -7.21 5.14 5.28
N ILE A 2 -6.07 4.67 5.71
CA ILE A 2 -5.37 5.17 6.89
C ILE A 2 -3.96 5.58 6.46
N PHE A 3 -3.49 6.73 6.90
CA PHE A 3 -2.11 7.15 6.67
C PHE A 3 -1.49 7.63 7.98
N SER A 4 -0.35 7.05 8.35
CA SER A 4 0.39 7.43 9.55
C SER A 4 1.85 6.95 9.47
N SER A 5 2.54 6.96 10.60
CA SER A 5 3.91 6.50 10.71
C SER A 5 4.07 5.63 11.96
N ILE A 6 4.84 4.55 11.86
CA ILE A 6 5.17 3.71 13.02
C ILE A 6 6.04 4.47 14.03
N LYS A 7 6.59 5.61 13.66
CA LYS A 7 7.45 6.44 14.51
C LYS A 7 6.66 7.39 15.41
N ASN A 8 5.35 7.53 15.20
CA ASN A 8 4.53 8.49 15.95
C ASN A 8 4.23 8.05 17.39
N GLY A 9 4.39 6.79 17.72
CA GLY A 9 4.08 6.27 19.05
C GLY A 9 2.58 6.13 19.32
N ASP A 10 1.74 6.22 18.30
CA ASP A 10 0.30 6.03 18.45
C ASP A 10 -0.01 4.59 18.84
N SER A 11 -1.09 4.44 19.65
CA SER A 11 -1.63 3.13 19.97
C SER A 11 -2.42 2.58 18.78
N PHE A 12 -2.24 1.30 18.48
CA PHE A 12 -3.00 0.63 17.41
C PHE A 12 -4.28 -0.02 17.90
N GLU A 13 -4.63 0.16 19.17
CA GLU A 13 -5.79 -0.51 19.81
C GLU A 13 -7.13 -0.24 19.12
N LYS A 14 -7.26 0.90 18.48
CA LYS A 14 -8.50 1.30 17.79
C LYS A 14 -8.64 0.75 16.38
N TYR A 15 -7.61 0.11 15.85
CA TYR A 15 -7.66 -0.49 14.54
C TYR A 15 -8.21 -1.90 14.60
N PRO A 16 -8.82 -2.41 13.52
CA PRO A 16 -9.20 -3.83 13.43
C PRO A 16 -8.02 -4.75 13.73
N ALA A 17 -8.29 -5.91 14.31
CA ALA A 17 -7.26 -6.84 14.78
C ALA A 17 -6.24 -7.23 13.70
N ALA A 18 -6.69 -7.48 12.47
CA ALA A 18 -5.79 -7.83 11.38
C ALA A 18 -4.81 -6.70 11.04
N ILE A 19 -5.28 -5.45 11.08
CA ILE A 19 -4.43 -4.28 10.87
C ILE A 19 -3.43 -4.15 12.01
N GLN A 20 -3.88 -4.33 13.26
CA GLN A 20 -2.98 -4.31 14.42
C GLN A 20 -1.85 -5.32 14.26
N THR A 21 -2.19 -6.55 13.86
CA THR A 21 -1.19 -7.61 13.64
C THR A 21 -0.16 -7.18 12.58
N ALA A 22 -0.61 -6.64 11.46
CA ALA A 22 0.28 -6.15 10.41
C ALA A 22 1.19 -5.02 10.89
N LEU A 23 0.63 -4.03 11.60
CA LEU A 23 1.40 -2.88 12.08
C LEU A 23 2.41 -3.27 13.17
N GLU A 24 2.07 -4.21 14.05
CA GLU A 24 3.00 -4.75 15.04
C GLU A 24 4.17 -5.48 14.36
N TYR A 25 3.90 -6.20 13.29
CA TYR A 25 4.94 -6.83 12.48
C TYR A 25 5.89 -5.77 11.89
N LEU A 26 5.35 -4.67 11.36
CA LEU A 26 6.17 -3.57 10.84
C LEU A 26 7.07 -2.96 11.91
N LYS A 27 6.57 -2.80 13.13
CA LYS A 27 7.34 -2.25 14.24
C LYS A 27 8.44 -3.18 14.73
N SER A 28 8.24 -4.49 14.66
CA SER A 28 9.10 -5.49 15.29
C SER A 28 10.18 -6.05 14.38
N HIS A 29 10.25 -5.63 13.12
CA HIS A 29 11.20 -6.15 12.13
C HIS A 29 12.05 -5.05 11.52
N ASP A 30 13.32 -5.36 11.30
CA ASP A 30 14.24 -4.49 10.57
C ASP A 30 14.24 -4.90 9.09
N PHE A 31 13.38 -4.27 8.31
CA PHE A 31 13.21 -4.60 6.90
C PHE A 31 14.44 -4.29 6.05
N ALA A 32 15.27 -3.32 6.47
CA ALA A 32 16.51 -3.02 5.75
C ALA A 32 17.47 -4.21 5.75
N SER A 33 17.37 -5.08 6.76
CA SER A 33 18.19 -6.30 6.91
C SER A 33 17.54 -7.55 6.34
N MET A 34 16.28 -7.45 5.86
CA MET A 34 15.55 -8.60 5.33
C MET A 34 15.76 -8.75 3.83
N GLU A 35 15.93 -10.00 3.40
CA GLU A 35 16.00 -10.30 1.97
C GLU A 35 14.65 -10.07 1.30
N PRO A 36 14.63 -9.59 0.04
CA PRO A 36 13.38 -9.53 -0.73
C PRO A 36 12.72 -10.90 -0.79
N GLY A 37 11.41 -10.92 -0.62
CA GLY A 37 10.64 -12.16 -0.65
C GLY A 37 9.30 -12.01 0.03
N VAL A 38 8.62 -13.15 0.21
CA VAL A 38 7.31 -13.24 0.86
C VAL A 38 7.51 -13.88 2.24
N TYR A 39 6.93 -13.24 3.25
CA TYR A 39 7.01 -13.66 4.64
C TYR A 39 5.60 -13.84 5.19
N GLU A 40 5.27 -15.04 5.67
CA GLU A 40 3.98 -15.29 6.30
C GLU A 40 3.97 -14.69 7.71
N ILE A 41 2.90 -13.97 8.03
CA ILE A 41 2.66 -13.40 9.36
C ILE A 41 1.60 -14.24 10.07
N GLN A 42 0.50 -14.51 9.40
CA GLN A 42 -0.59 -15.37 9.86
C GLN A 42 -1.04 -16.22 8.69
N GLY A 43 -0.23 -17.21 8.35
CA GLY A 43 -0.44 -18.05 7.18
C GLY A 43 -0.58 -17.23 5.91
N LYS A 44 -1.62 -17.53 5.14
CA LYS A 44 -1.97 -16.77 3.93
C LYS A 44 -2.95 -15.64 4.20
N ASP A 45 -3.47 -15.55 5.42
CA ASP A 45 -4.43 -14.50 5.77
C ASP A 45 -3.74 -13.14 5.92
N ILE A 46 -2.53 -13.15 6.48
CA ILE A 46 -1.69 -11.95 6.61
C ILE A 46 -0.26 -12.33 6.22
N TYR A 47 0.27 -11.66 5.23
CA TYR A 47 1.65 -11.89 4.79
C TYR A 47 2.29 -10.57 4.33
N ALA A 48 3.62 -10.54 4.31
CA ALA A 48 4.37 -9.40 3.85
C ALA A 48 5.15 -9.74 2.57
N GLN A 49 5.21 -8.79 1.66
CA GLN A 49 6.10 -8.83 0.50
C GLN A 49 7.13 -7.74 0.67
N VAL A 50 8.40 -8.13 0.72
CA VAL A 50 9.52 -7.19 0.79
C VAL A 50 10.18 -7.17 -0.58
N PHE A 51 10.29 -6.00 -1.19
CA PHE A 51 10.88 -5.87 -2.52
C PHE A 51 11.45 -4.48 -2.71
N ASP A 52 12.40 -4.39 -3.64
CA ASP A 52 12.93 -3.11 -4.11
C ASP A 52 12.17 -2.70 -5.37
N ALA A 53 11.81 -1.44 -5.45
CA ALA A 53 11.06 -0.90 -6.58
C ALA A 53 11.69 0.40 -7.08
N MET A 54 11.59 0.61 -8.39
CA MET A 54 11.87 1.90 -9.01
C MET A 54 10.55 2.66 -9.12
N THR A 55 10.53 3.89 -8.63
CA THR A 55 9.37 4.76 -8.84
C THR A 55 9.35 5.27 -10.28
N GLU A 56 8.15 5.54 -10.78
CA GLU A 56 7.92 5.96 -12.15
C GLU A 56 7.01 7.18 -12.19
N ASP A 57 6.97 7.86 -13.32
CA ASP A 57 6.04 8.97 -13.52
C ASP A 57 4.59 8.49 -13.33
N VAL A 58 3.73 9.38 -12.86
CA VAL A 58 2.32 9.05 -12.59
C VAL A 58 1.63 8.47 -13.81
N ALA A 59 1.96 8.94 -15.02
CA ALA A 59 1.38 8.47 -16.26
C ALA A 59 1.75 7.02 -16.59
N ASP A 60 2.86 6.51 -16.05
CA ASP A 60 3.35 5.16 -16.30
C ASP A 60 2.87 4.16 -15.24
N ARG A 61 2.20 4.64 -14.20
CA ARG A 61 1.63 3.80 -13.14
C ARG A 61 0.12 3.72 -13.29
N ARG A 62 -0.42 2.51 -13.14
CA ARG A 62 -1.87 2.29 -13.22
C ARG A 62 -2.50 2.36 -11.83
N PRO A 63 -3.70 2.96 -11.71
CA PRO A 63 -4.46 2.85 -10.46
C PRO A 63 -4.97 1.42 -10.29
N GLU A 64 -4.96 0.93 -9.06
CA GLU A 64 -5.29 -0.45 -8.73
C GLU A 64 -6.14 -0.56 -7.46
N SER A 65 -6.83 -1.69 -7.32
CA SER A 65 -7.51 -2.07 -6.08
C SER A 65 -7.45 -3.59 -5.88
N HIS A 66 -7.88 -4.03 -4.70
CA HIS A 66 -7.92 -5.44 -4.33
C HIS A 66 -9.31 -5.77 -3.79
N GLU A 67 -9.79 -7.01 -3.96
CA GLU A 67 -11.10 -7.42 -3.47
C GLU A 67 -11.04 -8.12 -2.12
N LYS A 68 -10.03 -8.97 -1.92
CA LYS A 68 -9.93 -9.85 -0.74
C LYS A 68 -9.09 -9.28 0.36
N TYR A 69 -7.94 -8.70 0.01
CA TYR A 69 -6.95 -8.25 0.97
C TYR A 69 -7.04 -6.76 1.19
N LEU A 70 -6.82 -6.35 2.43
CA LEU A 70 -6.38 -4.99 2.73
C LEU A 70 -4.92 -4.89 2.32
N ASP A 71 -4.52 -3.73 1.85
CA ASP A 71 -3.15 -3.49 1.43
C ASP A 71 -2.50 -2.49 2.39
N VAL A 72 -1.43 -2.91 3.06
CA VAL A 72 -0.63 -2.05 3.92
C VAL A 72 0.68 -1.76 3.20
N GLN A 73 0.82 -0.54 2.72
CA GLN A 73 2.02 -0.05 2.04
C GLN A 73 2.94 0.59 3.07
N PHE A 74 4.16 0.10 3.19
CA PHE A 74 5.15 0.59 4.15
C PHE A 74 6.45 0.91 3.45
N LEU A 75 6.95 2.12 3.65
CA LEU A 75 8.21 2.54 3.03
C LEU A 75 9.37 2.33 4.00
N VAL A 76 10.33 1.53 3.59
CA VAL A 76 11.54 1.21 4.35
C VAL A 76 12.63 2.25 4.10
N SER A 77 12.84 2.61 2.83
CA SER A 77 13.87 3.59 2.42
C SER A 77 13.45 4.33 1.16
N GLY A 78 14.06 5.46 0.90
CA GLY A 78 13.80 6.27 -0.29
C GLY A 78 12.58 7.17 -0.12
N ARG A 79 11.95 7.48 -1.24
CA ARG A 79 10.77 8.34 -1.35
C ARG A 79 9.78 7.74 -2.32
N GLU A 80 8.51 7.88 -2.01
CA GLU A 80 7.43 7.40 -2.87
C GLU A 80 6.22 8.30 -2.73
N ARG A 81 5.57 8.58 -3.85
CA ARG A 81 4.26 9.22 -3.87
C ARG A 81 3.20 8.14 -4.08
N LEU A 82 2.16 8.18 -3.28
CA LEU A 82 1.01 7.28 -3.40
C LEU A 82 -0.22 8.07 -3.83
N GLY A 83 -0.82 7.69 -4.96
CA GLY A 83 -2.10 8.22 -5.39
C GLY A 83 -3.25 7.45 -4.74
N PHE A 84 -4.37 8.11 -4.51
CA PHE A 84 -5.56 7.47 -3.94
C PHE A 84 -6.84 8.17 -4.38
N THR A 85 -7.91 7.38 -4.48
CA THR A 85 -9.26 7.88 -4.69
C THR A 85 -10.26 6.83 -4.22
N LYS A 86 -11.52 7.21 -4.06
CA LYS A 86 -12.58 6.26 -3.72
C LYS A 86 -13.08 5.54 -4.97
N ASN A 87 -13.35 4.24 -4.81
CA ASN A 87 -13.96 3.46 -5.87
C ASN A 87 -15.44 3.79 -5.94
N THR A 88 -15.85 4.43 -7.03
CA THR A 88 -17.27 4.79 -7.26
C THR A 88 -18.09 3.61 -7.80
N GLY A 89 -17.42 2.53 -8.23
CA GLY A 89 -18.06 1.42 -8.90
C GLY A 89 -18.26 1.64 -10.40
N ASN A 90 -17.91 2.83 -10.91
CA ASN A 90 -18.18 3.22 -12.30
C ASN A 90 -16.91 3.35 -13.17
N TYR A 91 -15.74 3.13 -12.57
CA TYR A 91 -14.49 3.22 -13.33
C TYR A 91 -14.29 1.97 -14.19
N LYS A 92 -13.81 2.20 -15.41
CA LYS A 92 -13.57 1.11 -16.36
C LYS A 92 -12.33 0.31 -15.94
N VAL A 93 -12.51 -1.00 -15.79
CA VAL A 93 -11.43 -1.94 -15.48
C VAL A 93 -10.59 -2.13 -16.74
N ALA A 94 -9.26 -1.92 -16.60
CA ALA A 94 -8.32 -2.19 -17.67
C ALA A 94 -7.89 -3.65 -17.67
N GLU A 95 -7.69 -4.22 -16.48
CA GLU A 95 -7.23 -5.59 -16.33
C GLU A 95 -7.62 -6.12 -14.94
N TYR A 96 -8.07 -7.38 -14.89
CA TYR A 96 -8.37 -8.06 -13.63
C TYR A 96 -7.56 -9.36 -13.54
N ILE A 97 -6.65 -9.41 -12.58
CA ILE A 97 -5.80 -10.58 -12.34
C ILE A 97 -6.26 -11.25 -11.04
N LYS A 98 -7.22 -12.17 -11.18
CA LYS A 98 -7.90 -12.80 -10.05
C LYS A 98 -6.94 -13.54 -9.12
N GLU A 99 -5.96 -14.23 -9.67
CA GLU A 99 -4.98 -15.04 -8.94
C GLU A 99 -4.09 -14.18 -8.01
N ARG A 100 -3.95 -12.90 -8.34
CA ARG A 100 -3.16 -11.94 -7.57
C ARG A 100 -4.01 -10.96 -6.75
N ASP A 101 -5.33 -11.12 -6.78
CA ASP A 101 -6.29 -10.18 -6.17
C ASP A 101 -6.01 -8.74 -6.61
N LEU A 102 -5.89 -8.52 -7.92
CA LEU A 102 -5.42 -7.25 -8.47
C LEU A 102 -6.33 -6.78 -9.60
N ILE A 103 -6.85 -5.57 -9.46
CA ILE A 103 -7.69 -4.92 -10.45
C ILE A 103 -7.03 -3.61 -10.85
N PHE A 104 -6.74 -3.45 -12.15
CA PHE A 104 -6.24 -2.19 -12.71
C PHE A 104 -7.36 -1.44 -13.41
N TYR A 105 -7.34 -0.13 -13.30
CA TYR A 105 -8.31 0.75 -13.92
C TYR A 105 -7.66 1.57 -15.03
N GLU A 106 -8.46 1.93 -16.07
CA GLU A 106 -7.97 2.75 -17.17
C GLU A 106 -7.68 4.18 -16.73
N SER A 107 -8.59 4.74 -15.93
CA SER A 107 -8.45 6.09 -15.38
C SER A 107 -9.34 6.25 -14.16
N VAL A 108 -9.01 7.21 -13.31
CA VAL A 108 -9.80 7.57 -12.13
C VAL A 108 -9.93 9.10 -12.06
N GLU A 109 -10.86 9.56 -11.22
CA GLU A 109 -11.10 10.98 -10.99
C GLU A 109 -10.84 11.33 -9.52
N ASP A 110 -10.66 12.61 -9.24
CA ASP A 110 -10.50 13.14 -7.89
C ASP A 110 -9.35 12.50 -7.12
N GLU A 111 -8.29 12.17 -7.83
CA GLU A 111 -7.11 11.54 -7.24
C GLU A 111 -6.31 12.53 -6.39
N GLY A 112 -6.05 12.14 -5.13
CA GLY A 112 -5.13 12.84 -4.25
C GLY A 112 -3.81 12.08 -4.15
N TYR A 113 -2.80 12.72 -3.54
CA TYR A 113 -1.46 12.13 -3.40
C TYR A 113 -0.90 12.33 -2.01
N ILE A 114 -0.15 11.34 -1.54
CA ILE A 114 0.59 11.37 -0.29
C ILE A 114 2.06 11.19 -0.61
N GLU A 115 2.92 12.04 -0.05
CA GLU A 115 4.36 11.82 -0.07
C GLU A 115 4.72 10.89 1.10
N SER A 116 5.15 9.68 0.79
CA SER A 116 5.54 8.69 1.79
C SER A 116 7.03 8.79 2.09
N ARG A 117 7.37 8.68 3.37
CA ARG A 117 8.74 8.72 3.88
C ARG A 117 9.03 7.44 4.65
N PRO A 118 10.31 7.10 4.87
CA PRO A 118 10.65 5.91 5.68
C PRO A 118 9.94 5.91 7.02
N GLY A 119 9.27 4.79 7.33
CA GLY A 119 8.46 4.63 8.54
C GLY A 119 6.98 4.95 8.35
N CYS A 120 6.60 5.59 7.23
CA CYS A 120 5.19 5.84 6.92
C CYS A 120 4.51 4.57 6.42
N PHE A 121 3.23 4.46 6.77
CA PHE A 121 2.38 3.41 6.23
C PHE A 121 1.04 3.97 5.76
N CYS A 122 0.49 3.33 4.73
CA CYS A 122 -0.87 3.54 4.27
C CYS A 122 -1.62 2.23 4.31
N VAL A 123 -2.86 2.25 4.80
CA VAL A 123 -3.76 1.10 4.73
C VAL A 123 -4.84 1.43 3.71
N PHE A 124 -4.92 0.62 2.65
CA PHE A 124 -5.94 0.73 1.62
C PHE A 124 -6.94 -0.42 1.77
N PHE A 125 -8.21 -0.05 1.86
CA PHE A 125 -9.32 -1.00 1.92
C PHE A 125 -9.76 -1.36 0.48
N PRO A 126 -10.54 -2.43 0.29
CA PRO A 126 -11.04 -2.77 -1.05
C PRO A 126 -11.78 -1.63 -1.76
N SER A 127 -12.40 -0.72 -1.01
CA SER A 127 -13.07 0.46 -1.57
C SER A 127 -12.14 1.61 -1.92
N ASP A 128 -10.85 1.48 -1.63
CA ASP A 128 -9.85 2.49 -1.96
C ASP A 128 -9.10 2.07 -3.22
N ILE A 129 -9.08 2.94 -4.22
CA ILE A 129 -8.20 2.77 -5.38
C ILE A 129 -6.91 3.52 -5.06
N HIS A 130 -5.78 2.89 -5.32
CA HIS A 130 -4.48 3.49 -5.06
C HIS A 130 -3.54 3.32 -6.24
N ARG A 131 -2.56 4.22 -6.33
CA ARG A 131 -1.54 4.22 -7.38
C ARG A 131 -0.18 4.26 -6.69
N PRO A 132 0.43 3.08 -6.48
CA PRO A 132 1.72 3.00 -5.78
C PRO A 132 2.89 3.28 -6.71
N GLN A 133 4.07 3.49 -6.12
CA GLN A 133 5.35 3.60 -6.82
C GLN A 133 5.43 4.78 -7.79
N VAL A 134 4.73 5.85 -7.48
CA VAL A 134 4.84 7.10 -8.23
C VAL A 134 6.07 7.87 -7.74
N ILE A 135 6.78 8.49 -8.66
CA ILE A 135 7.97 9.28 -8.32
C ILE A 135 7.59 10.44 -7.39
N SER A 136 8.39 10.65 -6.36
CA SER A 136 8.18 11.75 -5.42
C SER A 136 8.31 13.09 -6.11
N GLY A 137 7.48 14.06 -5.70
CA GLY A 137 7.59 15.44 -6.16
C GLY A 137 8.77 16.19 -5.54
N GLU A 138 9.43 15.59 -4.55
CA GLU A 138 10.62 16.15 -3.91
C GLU A 138 11.87 15.49 -4.46
N ALA A 139 12.86 16.29 -4.79
CA ALA A 139 14.15 15.81 -5.24
C ALA A 139 14.97 15.15 -4.10
#